data_125df9d89cafbcd45610fe8ee09f1460
#
_entry.id   125df9d89cafbcd45610fe8ee09f1460
#
_cell.length_a   1.000
_cell.length_b   1.000
_cell.length_c   1.000
_cell.angle_alpha   90.00
_cell.angle_beta   90.00
_cell.angle_gamma   90.00
#
_symmetry.space_group_name_H-M   'P 1'
#
loop_
_entity.id
_entity.type
_entity.pdbx_description
1 polymer ?
#
loop_
_entity_poly.entity_id
_entity_poly.type
_entity_poly.pdbx_seq_one_letter_code
_entity_poly.pdbx_strand_id
1 'polypeptide(L)'
;QLQLFLQKTNSIEKKMQELEQLDNDLRGLLKDDPALKDVLEKKDSQASLQRSTLSSRGSIDRQQAIRQLLLIEQTIPEQQQSLEELKEVIIKRADRLSHTPSIYPVKGKITSRFGYRRSPFGRRTEFHDGLDIAAAYGTEIAATADGVVTFTGYKSGYGRTVTINHGYGYETSYCHNSSILVKTGQQVKKGQVIAKVGNTGRSTGPHLHYMVKVNGQLKDPAEFLN
;
A
#
# COMPACT_ATOMS: atom_id res chain seq x y z
N GLN A 1 -0.61 -46.46 -25.40
CA GLN A 1 -1.79 -45.72 -24.92
C GLN A 1 -1.77 -45.51 -23.42
N LEU A 2 -1.44 -46.52 -22.60
CA LEU A 2 -1.35 -46.41 -21.15
C LEU A 2 -0.23 -45.43 -20.72
N GLN A 3 0.92 -45.48 -21.38
CA GLN A 3 2.05 -44.57 -21.09
C GLN A 3 1.69 -43.10 -21.44
N LEU A 4 0.98 -42.86 -22.53
CA LEU A 4 0.51 -41.52 -22.90
C LEU A 4 -0.50 -40.97 -21.87
N PHE A 5 -1.40 -41.83 -21.38
CA PHE A 5 -2.36 -41.49 -20.35
C PHE A 5 -1.65 -41.10 -19.05
N LEU A 6 -0.67 -41.90 -18.59
CA LEU A 6 0.12 -41.62 -17.40
C LEU A 6 0.93 -40.32 -17.53
N GLN A 7 1.55 -40.08 -18.70
CA GLN A 7 2.27 -38.82 -18.94
C GLN A 7 1.35 -37.60 -18.88
N LYS A 8 0.14 -37.69 -19.45
CA LYS A 8 -0.83 -36.60 -19.40
C LYS A 8 -1.35 -36.36 -17.98
N THR A 9 -1.63 -37.42 -17.23
CA THR A 9 -2.06 -37.30 -15.82
C THR A 9 -0.98 -36.61 -14.97
N ASN A 10 0.27 -37.02 -15.10
CA ASN A 10 1.40 -36.40 -14.37
C ASN A 10 1.60 -34.94 -14.79
N SER A 11 1.40 -34.59 -16.07
CA SER A 11 1.48 -33.20 -16.54
C SER A 11 0.37 -32.33 -15.94
N ILE A 12 -0.85 -32.87 -15.87
CA ILE A 12 -2.00 -32.17 -15.26
C ILE A 12 -1.80 -31.98 -13.77
N GLU A 13 -1.34 -33.02 -13.06
CA GLU A 13 -1.03 -32.93 -11.62
C GLU A 13 0.00 -31.85 -11.32
N LYS A 14 1.08 -31.80 -12.11
CA LYS A 14 2.10 -30.74 -11.98
C LYS A 14 1.52 -29.34 -12.16
N LYS A 15 0.71 -29.14 -13.23
CA LYS A 15 0.08 -27.86 -13.50
C LYS A 15 -0.94 -27.46 -12.42
N MET A 16 -1.67 -28.43 -11.85
CA MET A 16 -2.56 -28.18 -10.72
C MET A 16 -1.81 -27.74 -9.48
N GLN A 17 -0.65 -28.35 -9.18
CA GLN A 17 0.19 -27.92 -8.07
C GLN A 17 0.73 -26.49 -8.25
N GLU A 18 1.13 -26.12 -9.48
CA GLU A 18 1.56 -24.77 -9.81
C GLU A 18 0.41 -23.75 -9.62
N LEU A 19 -0.83 -24.11 -10.01
CA LEU A 19 -2.02 -23.30 -9.79
C LEU A 19 -2.35 -23.13 -8.30
N GLU A 20 -2.26 -24.20 -7.51
CA GLU A 20 -2.49 -24.16 -6.07
C GLU A 20 -1.46 -23.28 -5.36
N GLN A 21 -0.21 -23.35 -5.80
CA GLN A 21 0.84 -22.49 -5.25
C GLN A 21 0.59 -21.01 -5.58
N LEU A 22 0.21 -20.71 -6.81
CA LEU A 22 -0.14 -19.35 -7.24
C LEU A 22 -1.36 -18.81 -6.48
N ASP A 23 -2.41 -19.62 -6.27
CA ASP A 23 -3.58 -19.23 -5.47
C ASP A 23 -3.19 -18.95 -4.00
N ASN A 24 -2.32 -19.76 -3.41
CA ASN A 24 -1.81 -19.56 -2.05
C ASN A 24 -0.97 -18.27 -1.93
N ASP A 25 -0.13 -17.98 -2.92
CA ASP A 25 0.66 -16.75 -2.98
C ASP A 25 -0.26 -15.52 -3.06
N LEU A 26 -1.29 -15.59 -3.93
CA LEU A 26 -2.32 -14.54 -4.04
C LEU A 26 -3.07 -14.32 -2.73
N ARG A 27 -3.49 -15.40 -2.05
CA ARG A 27 -4.14 -15.32 -0.74
C ARG A 27 -3.22 -14.71 0.31
N GLY A 28 -1.92 -15.02 0.25
CA GLY A 28 -0.91 -14.40 1.11
C GLY A 28 -0.83 -12.89 0.94
N LEU A 29 -0.82 -12.41 -0.31
CA LEU A 29 -0.78 -10.98 -0.63
C LEU A 29 -2.07 -10.23 -0.26
N LEU A 30 -3.22 -10.93 -0.25
CA LEU A 30 -4.52 -10.34 0.03
C LEU A 30 -4.88 -10.29 1.52
N LYS A 31 -4.15 -11.02 2.38
CA LYS A 31 -4.43 -11.09 3.83
C LYS A 31 -4.37 -9.72 4.53
N ASP A 32 -3.54 -8.83 4.03
CA ASP A 32 -3.28 -7.53 4.65
C ASP A 32 -4.18 -6.40 4.12
N ASP A 33 -5.04 -6.67 3.12
CA ASP A 33 -5.97 -5.68 2.56
C ASP A 33 -7.43 -6.00 2.93
N PRO A 34 -8.04 -5.24 3.87
CA PRO A 34 -9.42 -5.46 4.33
C PRO A 34 -10.46 -5.35 3.20
N ALA A 35 -10.19 -4.53 2.16
CA ALA A 35 -11.12 -4.33 1.04
C ALA A 35 -11.18 -5.52 0.09
N LEU A 36 -10.20 -6.42 0.14
CA LEU A 36 -10.10 -7.60 -0.73
C LEU A 36 -10.51 -8.90 -0.04
N LYS A 37 -10.74 -8.89 1.28
CA LYS A 37 -11.28 -10.05 2.03
C LYS A 37 -12.62 -10.52 1.48
N ASP A 38 -13.53 -9.61 1.16
CA ASP A 38 -14.85 -9.94 0.59
C ASP A 38 -14.76 -10.63 -0.77
N VAL A 39 -13.71 -10.35 -1.54
CA VAL A 39 -13.47 -10.98 -2.86
C VAL A 39 -12.99 -12.42 -2.68
N LEU A 40 -12.17 -12.70 -1.65
CA LEU A 40 -11.71 -14.04 -1.32
C LEU A 40 -12.86 -14.93 -0.82
N GLU A 41 -13.70 -14.44 0.09
CA GLU A 41 -14.81 -15.20 0.66
C GLU A 41 -15.87 -15.58 -0.39
N LYS A 42 -16.14 -14.69 -1.37
CA LYS A 42 -17.03 -14.98 -2.50
C LYS A 42 -16.49 -16.08 -3.43
N LYS A 43 -15.18 -16.12 -3.66
CA LYS A 43 -14.54 -17.14 -4.50
C LYS A 43 -14.52 -18.52 -3.84
N ASP A 44 -14.33 -18.60 -2.51
CA ASP A 44 -14.36 -19.86 -1.76
C ASP A 44 -15.73 -20.52 -1.80
N SER A 45 -16.80 -19.72 -1.80
CA SER A 45 -18.18 -20.20 -1.93
C SER A 45 -18.47 -20.78 -3.33
N GLN A 46 -17.87 -20.23 -4.39
CA GLN A 46 -18.02 -20.75 -5.76
C GLN A 46 -17.18 -22.01 -6.02
N ALA A 47 -15.96 -22.08 -5.48
CA ALA A 47 -15.09 -23.24 -5.61
C ALA A 47 -15.63 -24.49 -4.90
N SER A 48 -16.28 -24.31 -3.76
CA SER A 48 -16.94 -25.42 -3.03
C SER A 48 -18.14 -25.99 -3.79
N LEU A 49 -18.90 -25.16 -4.51
CA LEU A 49 -20.03 -25.58 -5.35
C LEU A 49 -19.58 -26.39 -6.57
N GLN A 50 -18.45 -26.06 -7.17
CA GLN A 50 -17.92 -26.82 -8.32
C GLN A 50 -17.33 -28.17 -7.91
N ARG A 51 -16.75 -28.32 -6.72
CA ARG A 51 -16.26 -29.61 -6.21
C ARG A 51 -17.39 -30.61 -5.92
N SER A 52 -18.57 -30.16 -5.54
CA SER A 52 -19.72 -31.01 -5.23
C SER A 52 -20.36 -31.67 -6.47
N THR A 53 -20.18 -31.10 -7.67
CA THR A 53 -20.75 -31.64 -8.92
C THR A 53 -19.93 -32.76 -9.54
N LEU A 54 -18.68 -32.97 -9.10
CA LEU A 54 -17.78 -34.02 -9.61
C LEU A 54 -17.94 -35.39 -8.92
N SER A 55 -18.83 -35.50 -7.91
CA SER A 55 -19.04 -36.74 -7.13
C SER A 55 -20.20 -37.59 -7.64
N SER A 56 -20.52 -37.58 -8.92
CA SER A 56 -21.52 -38.47 -9.51
C SER A 56 -20.88 -39.81 -9.85
N ARG A 57 -21.19 -40.87 -9.07
CA ARG A 57 -20.81 -42.27 -9.29
C ARG A 57 -21.56 -42.85 -10.50
N GLY A 58 -21.11 -42.54 -11.70
CA GLY A 58 -21.49 -43.25 -12.92
C GLY A 58 -20.24 -43.86 -13.56
N SER A 59 -20.33 -45.04 -14.18
CA SER A 59 -19.22 -45.62 -14.93
C SER A 59 -18.86 -44.67 -16.10
N ILE A 60 -17.80 -43.90 -15.91
CA ILE A 60 -17.29 -42.99 -16.95
C ILE A 60 -16.66 -43.87 -18.04
N ASP A 61 -17.22 -43.79 -19.28
CA ASP A 61 -16.62 -44.41 -20.44
C ASP A 61 -15.19 -43.86 -20.64
N ARG A 62 -14.25 -44.77 -20.94
CA ARG A 62 -12.82 -44.43 -21.12
C ARG A 62 -12.60 -43.27 -22.12
N GLN A 63 -13.40 -43.18 -23.15
CA GLN A 63 -13.34 -42.11 -24.15
C GLN A 63 -13.78 -40.76 -23.56
N GLN A 64 -14.76 -40.78 -22.66
CA GLN A 64 -15.29 -39.61 -21.99
C GLN A 64 -14.26 -39.05 -20.99
N ALA A 65 -13.55 -39.92 -20.24
CA ALA A 65 -12.47 -39.54 -19.37
C ALA A 65 -11.29 -38.87 -20.13
N ILE A 66 -10.91 -39.42 -21.26
CA ILE A 66 -9.86 -38.83 -22.13
C ILE A 66 -10.26 -37.44 -22.64
N ARG A 67 -11.51 -37.26 -23.08
CA ARG A 67 -12.01 -35.95 -23.53
C ARG A 67 -12.00 -34.92 -22.42
N GLN A 68 -12.38 -35.30 -21.20
CA GLN A 68 -12.34 -34.42 -20.03
C GLN A 68 -10.92 -34.02 -19.69
N LEU A 69 -9.98 -34.93 -19.70
CA LEU A 69 -8.55 -34.62 -19.46
C LEU A 69 -7.98 -33.66 -20.52
N LEU A 70 -8.35 -33.85 -21.79
CA LEU A 70 -7.92 -32.93 -22.85
C LEU A 70 -8.50 -31.51 -22.68
N LEU A 71 -9.76 -31.40 -22.27
CA LEU A 71 -10.38 -30.09 -21.96
C LEU A 71 -9.69 -29.42 -20.77
N ILE A 72 -9.40 -30.15 -19.70
CA ILE A 72 -8.67 -29.64 -18.52
C ILE A 72 -7.27 -29.19 -18.94
N GLU A 73 -6.57 -29.99 -19.75
CA GLU A 73 -5.22 -29.62 -20.22
C GLU A 73 -5.22 -28.33 -21.06
N GLN A 74 -6.29 -28.02 -21.78
CA GLN A 74 -6.44 -26.80 -22.55
C GLN A 74 -6.80 -25.58 -21.69
N THR A 75 -7.59 -25.76 -20.63
CA THR A 75 -8.06 -24.64 -19.79
C THR A 75 -7.05 -24.19 -18.74
N ILE A 76 -6.17 -25.09 -18.30
CA ILE A 76 -5.15 -24.78 -17.27
C ILE A 76 -4.23 -23.59 -17.66
N PRO A 77 -3.67 -23.53 -18.90
CA PRO A 77 -2.79 -22.40 -19.27
C PRO A 77 -3.49 -21.04 -19.22
N GLU A 78 -4.77 -20.98 -19.64
CA GLU A 78 -5.56 -19.75 -19.61
C GLU A 78 -5.79 -19.29 -18.15
N GLN A 79 -6.08 -20.24 -17.26
CA GLN A 79 -6.25 -19.94 -15.84
C GLN A 79 -4.94 -19.50 -15.18
N GLN A 80 -3.81 -20.14 -15.52
CA GLN A 80 -2.49 -19.74 -15.04
C GLN A 80 -2.16 -18.31 -15.46
N GLN A 81 -2.36 -17.98 -16.74
CA GLN A 81 -2.12 -16.62 -17.23
C GLN A 81 -3.01 -15.60 -16.52
N SER A 82 -4.30 -15.87 -16.37
CA SER A 82 -5.24 -14.98 -15.67
C SER A 82 -4.85 -14.73 -14.22
N LEU A 83 -4.37 -15.76 -13.51
CA LEU A 83 -3.92 -15.63 -12.12
C LEU A 83 -2.61 -14.83 -12.01
N GLU A 84 -1.67 -15.02 -12.94
CA GLU A 84 -0.42 -14.26 -12.97
C GLU A 84 -0.66 -12.78 -13.26
N GLU A 85 -1.55 -12.46 -14.22
CA GLU A 85 -1.98 -11.08 -14.48
C GLU A 85 -2.63 -10.44 -13.24
N LEU A 86 -3.49 -11.18 -12.53
CA LEU A 86 -4.11 -10.72 -11.29
C LEU A 86 -3.08 -10.46 -10.20
N LYS A 87 -2.10 -11.35 -10.04
CA LYS A 87 -1.00 -11.19 -9.09
C LYS A 87 -0.21 -9.90 -9.34
N GLU A 88 0.13 -9.62 -10.60
CA GLU A 88 0.82 -8.37 -10.95
C GLU A 88 0.00 -7.13 -10.59
N VAL A 89 -1.31 -7.16 -10.86
CA VAL A 89 -2.22 -6.05 -10.52
C VAL A 89 -2.26 -5.83 -9.01
N ILE A 90 -2.34 -6.91 -8.23
CA ILE A 90 -2.36 -6.86 -6.76
C ILE A 90 -1.04 -6.31 -6.22
N ILE A 91 0.11 -6.79 -6.72
CA ILE A 91 1.43 -6.30 -6.31
C ILE A 91 1.58 -4.81 -6.60
N LYS A 92 1.22 -4.36 -7.80
CA LYS A 92 1.26 -2.94 -8.18
C LYS A 92 0.34 -2.09 -7.31
N ARG A 93 -0.84 -2.61 -6.95
CA ARG A 93 -1.76 -1.91 -6.04
C ARG A 93 -1.22 -1.82 -4.63
N ALA A 94 -0.69 -2.91 -4.08
CA ALA A 94 -0.09 -2.95 -2.75
C ALA A 94 1.11 -1.98 -2.65
N ASP A 95 1.97 -1.97 -3.68
CA ASP A 95 3.08 -1.04 -3.78
C ASP A 95 2.60 0.43 -3.79
N ARG A 96 1.59 0.76 -4.60
CA ARG A 96 1.01 2.10 -4.62
C ARG A 96 0.41 2.51 -3.27
N LEU A 97 -0.27 1.59 -2.57
CA LEU A 97 -0.86 1.86 -1.26
C LEU A 97 0.20 2.09 -0.18
N SER A 98 1.31 1.34 -0.20
CA SER A 98 2.42 1.57 0.73
C SER A 98 3.08 2.93 0.53
N HIS A 99 3.10 3.43 -0.71
CA HIS A 99 3.66 4.72 -1.11
C HIS A 99 2.65 5.89 -1.01
N THR A 100 1.39 5.62 -0.67
CA THR A 100 0.37 6.66 -0.47
C THR A 100 0.35 7.09 1.01
N PRO A 101 0.57 8.40 1.31
CA PRO A 101 0.44 8.92 2.67
C PRO A 101 -0.94 8.60 3.23
N SER A 102 -1.04 7.97 4.42
CA SER A 102 -2.34 7.55 4.95
C SER A 102 -2.40 7.39 6.48
N ILE A 103 -1.27 7.63 7.18
CA ILE A 103 -1.25 7.58 8.65
C ILE A 103 -0.93 8.94 9.23
N TYR A 104 -1.38 9.19 10.46
CA TYR A 104 -0.96 10.38 11.19
C TYR A 104 0.55 10.34 11.48
N PRO A 105 1.32 11.39 11.08
CA PRO A 105 2.76 11.43 11.30
C PRO A 105 3.16 11.57 12.78
N VAL A 106 2.26 12.07 13.59
CA VAL A 106 2.45 12.25 15.04
C VAL A 106 1.11 12.16 15.77
N LYS A 107 1.11 11.59 16.96
CA LYS A 107 -0.07 11.63 17.85
C LYS A 107 -0.18 13.01 18.47
N GLY A 108 -1.26 13.75 18.17
CA GLY A 108 -1.43 15.10 18.65
C GLY A 108 -2.78 15.71 18.28
N LYS A 109 -3.00 16.96 18.68
CA LYS A 109 -4.22 17.72 18.36
C LYS A 109 -3.97 18.60 17.13
N ILE A 110 -4.83 18.55 16.13
CA ILE A 110 -4.81 19.50 15.01
C ILE A 110 -5.11 20.90 15.57
N THR A 111 -4.18 21.82 15.40
CA THR A 111 -4.27 23.21 15.85
C THR A 111 -4.49 24.18 14.72
N SER A 112 -4.08 23.84 13.50
CA SER A 112 -4.35 24.65 12.32
C SER A 112 -4.48 23.80 11.08
N ARG A 113 -5.49 24.08 10.28
CA ARG A 113 -5.77 23.39 9.03
C ARG A 113 -5.11 24.10 7.84
N PHE A 114 -4.98 23.39 6.74
CA PHE A 114 -4.59 23.89 5.44
C PHE A 114 -5.58 24.96 4.92
N GLY A 115 -5.06 25.97 4.21
CA GLY A 115 -5.86 27.00 3.57
C GLY A 115 -5.69 28.40 4.18
N TYR A 116 -6.54 29.34 3.77
CA TYR A 116 -6.49 30.73 4.24
C TYR A 116 -6.93 30.84 5.71
N ARG A 117 -6.07 31.48 6.52
CA ARG A 117 -6.33 31.72 7.95
C ARG A 117 -5.81 33.09 8.38
N ARG A 118 -6.23 33.55 9.55
CA ARG A 118 -5.59 34.68 10.22
C ARG A 118 -4.19 34.25 10.68
N SER A 119 -3.19 35.05 10.39
CA SER A 119 -1.82 34.79 10.79
C SER A 119 -1.67 34.78 12.32
N PRO A 120 -0.98 33.77 12.91
CA PRO A 120 -0.68 33.76 14.33
C PRO A 120 0.36 34.83 14.73
N PHE A 121 1.01 35.47 13.74
CA PHE A 121 2.05 36.50 13.95
C PHE A 121 1.58 37.92 13.66
N GLY A 122 0.27 38.12 13.40
CA GLY A 122 -0.26 39.45 13.09
C GLY A 122 -1.72 39.45 12.69
N ARG A 123 -2.19 40.60 12.15
CA ARG A 123 -3.61 40.78 11.77
C ARG A 123 -3.92 40.44 10.30
N ARG A 124 -2.93 39.93 9.54
CA ARG A 124 -3.08 39.64 8.10
C ARG A 124 -3.61 38.24 7.88
N THR A 125 -4.33 38.06 6.80
CA THR A 125 -4.65 36.72 6.28
C THR A 125 -3.42 36.14 5.60
N GLU A 126 -3.10 34.89 5.89
CA GLU A 126 -2.02 34.12 5.25
C GLU A 126 -2.58 32.78 4.75
N PHE A 127 -1.96 32.26 3.71
CA PHE A 127 -2.22 30.90 3.27
C PHE A 127 -1.34 29.94 4.05
N HIS A 128 -1.94 28.96 4.71
CA HIS A 128 -1.28 27.88 5.45
C HIS A 128 -1.14 26.67 4.53
N ASP A 129 0.08 26.34 4.17
CA ASP A 129 0.43 25.33 3.17
C ASP A 129 0.54 23.91 3.71
N GLY A 130 0.11 23.70 4.96
CA GLY A 130 0.17 22.39 5.62
C GLY A 130 -0.90 22.24 6.73
N LEU A 131 -0.69 21.23 7.53
CA LEU A 131 -1.49 20.88 8.70
C LEU A 131 -0.60 20.98 9.95
N ASP A 132 -1.00 21.78 10.95
CA ASP A 132 -0.29 21.88 12.21
C ASP A 132 -0.87 20.92 13.23
N ILE A 133 -0.03 20.03 13.75
CA ILE A 133 -0.37 19.03 14.78
C ILE A 133 0.45 19.31 16.04
N ALA A 134 -0.20 19.84 17.08
CA ALA A 134 0.44 20.08 18.37
C ALA A 134 0.78 18.77 19.07
N ALA A 135 2.03 18.64 19.50
CA ALA A 135 2.52 17.52 20.27
C ALA A 135 3.66 18.00 21.19
N ALA A 136 3.97 17.25 22.25
CA ALA A 136 5.04 17.59 23.15
C ALA A 136 6.40 17.67 22.42
N TYR A 137 7.26 18.59 22.84
CA TYR A 137 8.63 18.69 22.34
C TYR A 137 9.36 17.35 22.46
N GLY A 138 10.00 16.88 21.39
CA GLY A 138 10.70 15.60 21.36
C GLY A 138 9.84 14.38 21.03
N THR A 139 8.52 14.54 20.85
CA THR A 139 7.64 13.44 20.36
C THR A 139 8.12 12.95 19.00
N GLU A 140 8.11 11.65 18.80
CA GLU A 140 8.55 11.01 17.55
C GLU A 140 7.59 11.31 16.40
N ILE A 141 8.18 11.58 15.24
CA ILE A 141 7.48 11.84 13.98
C ILE A 141 7.79 10.67 13.06
N ALA A 142 6.73 10.04 12.51
CA ALA A 142 6.82 8.91 11.60
C ALA A 142 6.59 9.32 10.14
N ALA A 143 7.23 8.64 9.21
CA ALA A 143 6.95 8.75 7.77
C ALA A 143 5.53 8.24 7.48
N THR A 144 4.75 8.99 6.71
CA THR A 144 3.34 8.69 6.43
C THR A 144 3.14 7.65 5.34
N ALA A 145 4.20 7.35 4.57
CA ALA A 145 4.26 6.32 3.54
C ALA A 145 5.70 5.87 3.32
N ASP A 146 5.87 4.77 2.56
CA ASP A 146 7.17 4.32 2.04
C ASP A 146 7.75 5.39 1.10
N GLY A 147 9.08 5.54 1.04
CA GLY A 147 9.69 6.49 0.14
C GLY A 147 11.19 6.71 0.36
N VAL A 148 11.71 7.72 -0.31
CA VAL A 148 13.12 8.13 -0.23
C VAL A 148 13.20 9.56 0.28
N VAL A 149 14.04 9.80 1.28
CA VAL A 149 14.30 11.14 1.83
C VAL A 149 15.03 11.97 0.78
N THR A 150 14.40 13.06 0.31
CA THR A 150 14.95 13.95 -0.69
C THR A 150 15.64 15.17 -0.09
N PHE A 151 15.27 15.54 1.13
CA PHE A 151 15.87 16.66 1.83
C PHE A 151 15.90 16.45 3.34
N THR A 152 17.01 16.81 3.96
CA THR A 152 17.17 16.97 5.41
C THR A 152 18.00 18.22 5.67
N GLY A 153 17.49 19.15 6.48
CA GLY A 153 18.22 20.39 6.75
C GLY A 153 17.34 21.48 7.34
N TYR A 154 17.84 22.71 7.31
CA TYR A 154 17.13 23.90 7.77
C TYR A 154 16.57 24.68 6.58
N LYS A 155 15.26 24.95 6.56
CA LYS A 155 14.58 25.82 5.57
C LYS A 155 14.07 27.08 6.27
N SER A 156 14.31 28.24 5.65
CA SER A 156 13.78 29.52 6.17
C SER A 156 12.25 29.44 6.36
N GLY A 157 11.77 29.88 7.50
CA GLY A 157 10.37 29.77 7.90
C GLY A 157 10.00 28.42 8.49
N TYR A 158 10.40 27.31 7.90
CA TYR A 158 10.01 25.94 8.29
C TYR A 158 10.92 25.29 9.35
N GLY A 159 12.11 25.88 9.62
CA GLY A 159 13.05 25.31 10.55
C GLY A 159 13.68 24.02 10.06
N ARG A 160 14.03 23.11 10.98
CA ARG A 160 14.56 21.78 10.61
C ARG A 160 13.47 20.97 9.93
N THR A 161 13.74 20.53 8.73
CA THR A 161 12.76 19.92 7.81
C THR A 161 13.29 18.61 7.26
N VAL A 162 12.43 17.62 7.18
CA VAL A 162 12.61 16.38 6.39
C VAL A 162 11.61 16.44 5.25
N THR A 163 12.05 16.11 4.02
CA THR A 163 11.15 15.92 2.88
C THR A 163 11.36 14.53 2.31
N ILE A 164 10.27 13.84 1.98
CA ILE A 164 10.26 12.48 1.48
C ILE A 164 9.49 12.45 0.17
N ASN A 165 10.08 11.86 -0.86
CA ASN A 165 9.41 11.50 -2.10
C ASN A 165 8.94 10.05 -1.99
N HIS A 166 7.64 9.84 -2.13
CA HIS A 166 7.01 8.54 -2.02
C HIS A 166 6.80 7.84 -3.38
N GLY A 167 7.20 8.46 -4.49
CA GLY A 167 6.80 7.99 -5.82
C GLY A 167 5.34 8.33 -6.11
N TYR A 168 4.83 7.90 -7.24
CA TYR A 168 3.44 8.13 -7.69
C TYR A 168 2.97 9.59 -7.61
N GLY A 169 3.91 10.55 -7.64
CA GLY A 169 3.66 11.98 -7.53
C GLY A 169 3.50 12.51 -6.10
N TYR A 170 3.58 11.68 -5.06
CA TYR A 170 3.46 12.09 -3.67
C TYR A 170 4.80 12.55 -3.08
N GLU A 171 4.77 13.72 -2.43
CA GLU A 171 5.86 14.27 -1.62
C GLU A 171 5.29 14.76 -0.29
N THR A 172 5.95 14.44 0.82
CA THR A 172 5.60 14.97 2.14
C THR A 172 6.75 15.72 2.77
N SER A 173 6.42 16.75 3.57
CA SER A 173 7.42 17.51 4.35
C SER A 173 7.01 17.60 5.80
N TYR A 174 7.99 17.43 6.69
CA TYR A 174 7.88 17.44 8.15
C TYR A 174 8.75 18.55 8.70
N CYS A 175 8.15 19.61 9.23
CA CYS A 175 8.83 20.85 9.58
C CYS A 175 8.81 21.13 11.09
N HIS A 176 9.57 22.16 11.49
CA HIS A 176 9.75 22.62 12.89
C HIS A 176 10.39 21.59 13.82
N ASN A 177 11.11 20.59 13.26
CA ASN A 177 11.70 19.50 14.03
C ASN A 177 12.73 19.99 15.06
N SER A 178 12.82 19.28 16.20
CA SER A 178 13.91 19.45 17.17
C SER A 178 15.17 18.69 16.74
N SER A 179 14.99 17.50 16.17
CA SER A 179 16.07 16.67 15.63
C SER A 179 15.59 15.89 14.40
N ILE A 180 16.53 15.58 13.51
CA ILE A 180 16.33 14.75 12.31
C ILE A 180 17.08 13.45 12.53
N LEU A 181 16.45 12.31 12.29
CA LEU A 181 16.98 10.97 12.55
C LEU A 181 17.34 10.20 11.28
N VAL A 182 17.11 10.79 10.11
CA VAL A 182 17.35 10.21 8.78
C VAL A 182 18.27 11.10 7.96
N LYS A 183 18.79 10.57 6.86
CA LYS A 183 19.68 11.29 5.92
C LYS A 183 19.06 11.36 4.54
N THR A 184 19.38 12.40 3.78
CA THR A 184 19.05 12.52 2.36
C THR A 184 19.57 11.30 1.60
N GLY A 185 18.74 10.70 0.74
CA GLY A 185 18.98 9.45 0.01
C GLY A 185 18.56 8.18 0.78
N GLN A 186 18.20 8.27 2.07
CA GLN A 186 17.77 7.12 2.84
C GLN A 186 16.38 6.68 2.43
N GLN A 187 16.21 5.35 2.22
CA GLN A 187 14.88 4.74 2.10
C GLN A 187 14.24 4.64 3.47
N VAL A 188 12.97 4.95 3.55
CA VAL A 188 12.15 4.88 4.76
C VAL A 188 10.87 4.11 4.49
N LYS A 189 10.37 3.44 5.53
CA LYS A 189 9.11 2.71 5.51
C LYS A 189 8.03 3.52 6.21
N LYS A 190 6.78 3.34 5.79
CA LYS A 190 5.60 3.86 6.46
C LYS A 190 5.61 3.50 7.95
N GLY A 191 5.40 4.48 8.82
CA GLY A 191 5.50 4.30 10.26
C GLY A 191 6.92 4.37 10.84
N GLN A 192 7.97 4.44 10.02
CA GLN A 192 9.34 4.59 10.51
C GLN A 192 9.55 5.98 11.12
N VAL A 193 10.17 6.05 12.30
CA VAL A 193 10.53 7.32 12.96
C VAL A 193 11.63 8.02 12.16
N ILE A 194 11.38 9.29 11.78
CA ILE A 194 12.24 10.10 10.92
C ILE A 194 12.76 11.36 11.57
N ALA A 195 12.04 11.90 12.56
CA ALA A 195 12.36 13.15 13.24
C ALA A 195 11.69 13.21 14.61
N LYS A 196 11.91 14.29 15.35
CA LYS A 196 11.21 14.60 16.60
C LYS A 196 10.62 15.99 16.57
N VAL A 197 9.43 16.16 17.15
CA VAL A 197 8.72 17.45 17.25
C VAL A 197 9.60 18.49 17.94
N GLY A 198 9.61 19.67 17.41
CA GLY A 198 10.34 20.80 17.93
C GLY A 198 9.57 22.12 17.86
N ASN A 199 10.34 23.21 17.87
CA ASN A 199 9.84 24.57 17.77
C ASN A 199 10.86 25.45 17.01
N THR A 200 11.44 24.89 15.92
CA THR A 200 12.46 25.57 15.12
C THR A 200 11.82 26.34 13.97
N GLY A 201 12.51 27.39 13.49
CA GLY A 201 11.96 28.25 12.43
C GLY A 201 10.88 29.21 12.93
N ARG A 202 9.90 29.53 12.07
CA ARG A 202 8.79 30.45 12.42
C ARG A 202 7.66 29.66 13.06
N SER A 203 7.72 29.45 14.35
CA SER A 203 6.77 28.65 15.14
C SER A 203 6.40 29.38 16.44
N THR A 204 5.17 29.20 16.91
CA THR A 204 4.65 29.80 18.14
C THR A 204 4.73 28.85 19.35
N GLY A 205 5.03 27.57 19.12
CA GLY A 205 5.13 26.55 20.15
C GLY A 205 5.40 25.18 19.55
N PRO A 206 5.66 24.15 20.38
CA PRO A 206 5.97 22.82 19.86
C PRO A 206 4.82 22.22 19.06
N HIS A 207 5.06 21.94 17.78
CA HIS A 207 4.13 21.28 16.85
C HIS A 207 4.88 20.70 15.65
N LEU A 208 4.24 19.80 14.93
CA LEU A 208 4.62 19.40 13.60
C LEU A 208 3.80 20.21 12.58
N HIS A 209 4.48 20.89 11.67
CA HIS A 209 3.88 21.40 10.45
C HIS A 209 4.10 20.37 9.35
N TYR A 210 3.01 19.75 8.88
CA TYR A 210 2.99 18.65 7.91
C TYR A 210 2.40 19.09 6.59
N MET A 211 3.11 18.86 5.49
CA MET A 211 2.67 19.21 4.14
C MET A 211 2.59 17.98 3.24
N VAL A 212 1.62 17.97 2.34
CA VAL A 212 1.48 16.98 1.27
C VAL A 212 1.45 17.69 -0.07
N LYS A 213 2.23 17.21 -1.02
CA LYS A 213 2.14 17.58 -2.44
C LYS A 213 1.79 16.38 -3.28
N VAL A 214 0.95 16.60 -4.27
CA VAL A 214 0.63 15.62 -5.33
C VAL A 214 0.96 16.25 -6.67
N ASN A 215 1.85 15.63 -7.42
CA ASN A 215 2.37 16.15 -8.71
C ASN A 215 2.87 17.60 -8.60
N GLY A 216 3.60 17.91 -7.51
CA GLY A 216 4.16 19.22 -7.24
C GLY A 216 3.18 20.27 -6.68
N GLN A 217 1.88 19.97 -6.62
CA GLN A 217 0.85 20.87 -6.08
C GLN A 217 0.54 20.56 -4.63
N LEU A 218 0.47 21.58 -3.79
CA LEU A 218 0.01 21.46 -2.40
C LEU A 218 -1.43 20.95 -2.33
N LYS A 219 -1.69 20.03 -1.42
CA LYS A 219 -2.99 19.45 -1.10
C LYS A 219 -3.25 19.53 0.40
N ASP A 220 -4.54 19.55 0.79
CA ASP A 220 -4.90 19.48 2.20
C ASP A 220 -4.42 18.13 2.77
N PRO A 221 -3.49 18.14 3.75
CA PRO A 221 -3.01 16.90 4.33
C PRO A 221 -4.10 16.09 5.04
N ALA A 222 -5.19 16.73 5.49
CA ALA A 222 -6.27 16.06 6.17
C ALA A 222 -7.05 15.08 5.26
N GLU A 223 -6.98 15.24 3.93
CA GLU A 223 -7.60 14.31 2.97
C GLU A 223 -6.89 12.95 2.91
N PHE A 224 -5.66 12.87 3.42
CA PHE A 224 -4.81 11.67 3.37
C PHE A 224 -4.70 10.94 4.71
N LEU A 225 -5.14 11.55 5.82
CA LEU A 225 -4.93 11.01 7.16
C LEU A 225 -6.19 10.28 7.65
N ASN A 226 -6.04 8.98 7.93
CA ASN A 226 -7.11 8.09 8.44
C ASN A 226 -6.83 7.68 9.90
#